data_a162717eead05c89ee3e6f8380ba755e
#
_entry.id   a162717eead05c89ee3e6f8380ba755e
#
_cell.length_a   1.000
_cell.length_b   1.000
_cell.length_c   1.000
_cell.angle_alpha   90.00
_cell.angle_beta   90.00
_cell.angle_gamma   90.00
#
_symmetry.space_group_name_H-M   'P 1'
#
loop_
_entity.id
_entity.type
_entity.pdbx_description
1 polymer ?
#
loop_
_entity_poly.entity_id
_entity_poly.type
_entity_poly.pdbx_seq_one_letter_code
_entity_poly.pdbx_strand_id
1 'polypeptide(L)'
;MDSPRTEPHPEQAENELYRLAQVVESTQDAVLSKDLDGIVTSWNPGAVSLYGYSEEEAIGTHISFLVPADHKGEEQKILERVRRGERVETYETERIRKDGARIDVSLTVSPIEHPSYGIVGASVIARDITAEARRRRAQEFLIVATRGLDASLDFDRTARTIVETAVPELAEFCVLDFVRRDGWVGDSVVGARDPEAARLLEEIRRNTPLDPRGKHPVAQVLRAGRAMVWRDLTSPAVMAEVVQNEAHKQLIEETRYQSAAVAPLVARGTTLGAISFLHASTDMRYDAVDLQLLGELADRAALALDNARLYEERDRIAQNLQRGLRPPEPPFVEGLDIAAVFDAFGEGMEIGGDVYDVLPTEDGCWIMIGDVTGKGSVAAGVSVALRHSMRGLARQIDQPQALLSQLNEMLLEGSSLNDFATALLLRLRRQGTGWDLQLAAAGHPPAIHVSHAGPVQLGGGTVLGAWADAPLPLHETRLEPGETLVLATDGWFEAGPPETHVGAEELERLAHSFADLELGEMIECLRQDAIVRSSGKLRDDLVLLAIRPVVS
;
A
#
# COMPACT_ATOMS: atom_id res chain seq x y z
N MET A 1 -24.11 54.72 58.42
CA MET A 1 -23.64 53.96 59.61
C MET A 1 -22.64 52.92 59.10
N ASP A 2 -21.37 53.38 59.03
CA ASP A 2 -20.27 52.49 58.71
C ASP A 2 -19.90 51.73 59.97
N SER A 3 -19.98 50.40 59.91
CA SER A 3 -19.49 49.53 60.95
C SER A 3 -17.95 49.50 60.85
N PRO A 4 -17.22 49.69 61.93
CA PRO A 4 -15.76 49.63 61.94
C PRO A 4 -15.33 48.18 61.62
N ARG A 5 -14.49 48.02 60.60
CA ARG A 5 -13.77 46.76 60.37
C ARG A 5 -12.84 46.57 61.60
N THR A 6 -13.20 45.65 62.49
CA THR A 6 -12.36 45.17 63.58
C THR A 6 -11.10 44.59 63.01
N GLU A 7 -9.94 45.14 63.30
CA GLU A 7 -8.66 44.53 63.01
C GLU A 7 -8.62 43.13 63.70
N PRO A 8 -8.20 42.08 63.01
CA PRO A 8 -8.14 40.75 63.62
C PRO A 8 -7.10 40.74 64.77
N HIS A 9 -7.47 40.04 65.83
CA HIS A 9 -6.59 39.84 66.99
C HIS A 9 -5.25 39.23 66.52
N PRO A 10 -4.10 39.66 67.03
CA PRO A 10 -2.77 39.20 66.57
C PRO A 10 -2.64 37.66 66.48
N GLU A 11 -3.21 36.94 67.42
CA GLU A 11 -3.23 35.45 67.43
C GLU A 11 -4.09 34.85 66.27
N GLN A 12 -5.13 35.55 65.82
CA GLN A 12 -5.93 35.10 64.70
C GLN A 12 -5.22 35.31 63.36
N ALA A 13 -4.51 36.41 63.21
CA ALA A 13 -3.67 36.69 62.04
C ALA A 13 -2.50 35.71 61.92
N GLU A 14 -1.88 35.37 63.03
CA GLU A 14 -0.78 34.38 63.09
C GLU A 14 -1.28 32.97 62.74
N ASN A 15 -2.43 32.52 63.24
CA ASN A 15 -3.04 31.26 62.91
C ASN A 15 -3.50 31.17 61.42
N GLU A 16 -3.94 32.29 60.86
CA GLU A 16 -4.34 32.37 59.44
C GLU A 16 -3.13 32.28 58.53
N LEU A 17 -2.05 32.99 58.83
CA LEU A 17 -0.74 32.89 58.18
C LEU A 17 -0.16 31.48 58.25
N TYR A 18 -0.22 30.82 59.40
CA TYR A 18 0.21 29.43 59.57
C TYR A 18 -0.58 28.46 58.70
N ARG A 19 -1.92 28.64 58.65
CA ARG A 19 -2.76 27.81 57.78
C ARG A 19 -2.44 27.99 56.30
N LEU A 20 -2.23 29.22 55.83
CA LEU A 20 -1.84 29.50 54.44
C LEU A 20 -0.49 28.90 54.11
N ALA A 21 0.50 28.99 54.99
CA ALA A 21 1.80 28.35 54.82
C ALA A 21 1.67 26.82 54.72
N GLN A 22 0.85 26.19 55.58
CA GLN A 22 0.62 24.76 55.56
C GLN A 22 -0.06 24.27 54.26
N VAL A 23 -0.93 25.08 53.65
CA VAL A 23 -1.56 24.76 52.34
C VAL A 23 -0.49 24.72 51.24
N VAL A 24 0.45 25.68 51.24
CA VAL A 24 1.55 25.72 50.25
C VAL A 24 2.56 24.58 50.50
N GLU A 25 2.85 24.25 51.74
CA GLU A 25 3.75 23.16 52.10
C GLU A 25 3.18 21.77 51.80
N SER A 26 1.86 21.61 51.92
CA SER A 26 1.20 20.29 51.69
C SER A 26 0.85 20.00 50.22
N THR A 27 0.94 20.99 49.33
CA THR A 27 0.64 20.76 47.91
C THR A 27 1.75 19.98 47.22
N GLN A 28 1.33 19.09 46.29
CA GLN A 28 2.26 18.37 45.43
C GLN A 28 2.77 19.24 44.26
N ASP A 29 2.05 20.30 43.92
CA ASP A 29 2.50 21.25 42.89
C ASP A 29 3.70 22.04 43.41
N ALA A 30 4.66 22.33 42.53
CA ALA A 30 5.76 23.22 42.87
C ALA A 30 5.23 24.66 42.98
N VAL A 31 5.37 25.22 44.19
CA VAL A 31 5.04 26.62 44.45
C VAL A 31 6.33 27.33 44.88
N LEU A 32 6.68 28.37 44.13
CA LEU A 32 7.86 29.17 44.42
C LEU A 32 7.57 30.65 44.21
N SER A 33 8.38 31.52 44.82
CA SER A 33 8.35 32.94 44.52
C SER A 33 9.73 33.43 44.12
N LYS A 34 9.75 34.54 43.40
CA LYS A 34 10.95 35.24 42.95
C LYS A 34 10.75 36.73 42.98
N ASP A 35 11.81 37.48 43.15
CA ASP A 35 11.79 38.92 43.02
C ASP A 35 11.69 39.39 41.53
N LEU A 36 11.69 40.71 41.30
CA LEU A 36 11.63 41.28 39.95
C LEU A 36 12.92 41.10 39.14
N ASP A 37 14.00 40.70 39.77
CA ASP A 37 15.26 40.38 39.11
C ASP A 37 15.40 38.85 38.82
N GLY A 38 14.36 38.07 39.16
CA GLY A 38 14.31 36.63 38.91
C GLY A 38 15.00 35.79 39.96
N ILE A 39 15.38 36.37 41.12
CA ILE A 39 16.00 35.66 42.23
C ILE A 39 14.91 34.93 43.02
N VAL A 40 15.08 33.63 43.24
CA VAL A 40 14.16 32.79 44.02
C VAL A 40 14.11 33.24 45.47
N THR A 41 12.92 33.48 46.00
CA THR A 41 12.68 33.97 47.38
C THR A 41 11.92 32.96 48.25
N SER A 42 11.20 32.00 47.63
CA SER A 42 10.61 30.87 48.38
C SER A 42 10.60 29.61 47.51
N TRP A 43 10.58 28.44 48.17
CA TRP A 43 10.69 27.14 47.52
C TRP A 43 9.99 26.07 48.36
N ASN A 44 8.82 25.57 47.96
CA ASN A 44 8.06 24.61 48.74
C ASN A 44 8.58 23.16 48.55
N PRO A 45 8.12 22.19 49.36
CA PRO A 45 8.44 20.77 49.18
C PRO A 45 8.06 20.19 47.80
N GLY A 46 6.98 20.67 47.18
CA GLY A 46 6.59 20.31 45.84
C GLY A 46 7.64 20.70 44.80
N ALA A 47 8.24 21.88 44.94
CA ALA A 47 9.34 22.34 44.09
C ALA A 47 10.63 21.52 44.29
N VAL A 48 10.93 21.11 45.51
CA VAL A 48 12.04 20.18 45.79
C VAL A 48 11.80 18.85 45.05
N SER A 49 10.61 18.30 45.17
CA SER A 49 10.24 17.04 44.51
C SER A 49 10.27 17.13 42.97
N LEU A 50 9.73 18.21 42.41
CA LEU A 50 9.64 18.41 40.97
C LEU A 50 10.99 18.65 40.31
N TYR A 51 11.83 19.56 40.90
CA TYR A 51 13.05 20.03 40.27
C TYR A 51 14.33 19.37 40.80
N GLY A 52 14.26 18.73 41.98
CA GLY A 52 15.41 18.04 42.60
C GLY A 52 16.41 18.92 43.30
N TYR A 53 16.19 20.24 43.39
CA TYR A 53 17.00 21.18 44.15
C TYR A 53 16.41 21.34 45.55
N SER A 54 17.27 21.39 46.60
CA SER A 54 16.80 21.75 47.92
C SER A 54 16.45 23.23 48.03
N GLU A 55 15.70 23.60 49.05
CA GLU A 55 15.35 24.99 49.32
C GLU A 55 16.62 25.86 49.49
N GLU A 56 17.64 25.35 50.21
CA GLU A 56 18.90 26.04 50.43
C GLU A 56 19.71 26.28 49.14
N GLU A 57 19.58 25.38 48.16
CA GLU A 57 20.25 25.50 46.85
C GLU A 57 19.50 26.48 45.91
N ALA A 58 18.18 26.56 46.05
CA ALA A 58 17.32 27.35 45.15
C ALA A 58 17.21 28.81 45.60
N ILE A 59 17.01 29.07 46.89
CA ILE A 59 16.82 30.44 47.40
C ILE A 59 18.09 31.26 47.16
N GLY A 60 17.89 32.48 46.67
CA GLY A 60 18.99 33.40 46.33
C GLY A 60 19.63 33.15 44.97
N THR A 61 19.22 32.10 44.24
CA THR A 61 19.70 31.78 42.89
C THR A 61 18.72 32.34 41.83
N HIS A 62 19.24 32.79 40.69
CA HIS A 62 18.40 33.25 39.60
C HIS A 62 17.69 32.05 38.92
N ILE A 63 16.36 32.14 38.74
CA ILE A 63 15.48 31.04 38.27
C ILE A 63 15.89 30.42 36.93
N SER A 64 16.75 31.06 36.16
CA SER A 64 17.23 30.57 34.86
C SER A 64 17.93 29.22 34.92
N PHE A 65 18.31 28.70 36.08
CA PHE A 65 18.87 27.36 36.21
C PHE A 65 17.88 26.24 35.87
N LEU A 66 16.56 26.56 35.89
CA LEU A 66 15.49 25.63 35.44
C LEU A 66 15.16 25.75 33.96
N VAL A 67 15.68 26.77 33.26
CA VAL A 67 15.30 27.08 31.88
C VAL A 67 16.27 26.44 30.91
N PRO A 68 15.79 25.61 29.97
CA PRO A 68 16.61 25.05 28.91
C PRO A 68 17.29 26.11 28.05
N ALA A 69 18.45 25.78 27.47
CA ALA A 69 19.25 26.74 26.70
C ALA A 69 18.54 27.25 25.43
N ASP A 70 17.67 26.46 24.87
CA ASP A 70 16.82 26.77 23.72
C ASP A 70 15.60 27.66 24.07
N HIS A 71 15.24 27.77 25.35
CA HIS A 71 14.19 28.65 25.91
C HIS A 71 14.71 29.95 26.49
N LYS A 72 15.97 30.32 26.21
CA LYS A 72 16.59 31.57 26.70
C LYS A 72 15.75 32.80 26.28
N GLY A 73 15.43 33.65 27.26
CA GLY A 73 14.63 34.86 27.09
C GLY A 73 13.13 34.69 27.43
N GLU A 74 12.65 33.49 27.69
CA GLU A 74 11.28 33.24 28.17
C GLU A 74 11.08 33.93 29.54
N GLU A 75 12.02 33.73 30.46
CA GLU A 75 11.97 34.30 31.79
C GLU A 75 11.90 35.83 31.79
N GLN A 76 12.68 36.48 30.93
CA GLN A 76 12.69 37.94 30.82
C GLN A 76 11.31 38.48 30.36
N LYS A 77 10.70 37.80 29.40
CA LYS A 77 9.33 38.16 28.90
C LYS A 77 8.29 38.01 30.02
N ILE A 78 8.41 36.96 30.83
CA ILE A 78 7.52 36.76 31.98
C ILE A 78 7.66 37.89 32.99
N LEU A 79 8.90 38.23 33.41
CA LEU A 79 9.17 39.29 34.35
C LEU A 79 8.71 40.65 33.86
N GLU A 80 8.85 40.96 32.58
CA GLU A 80 8.33 42.19 31.97
C GLU A 80 6.79 42.30 32.08
N ARG A 81 6.07 41.17 31.91
CA ARG A 81 4.60 41.12 32.09
C ARG A 81 4.23 41.30 33.55
N VAL A 82 4.95 40.61 34.47
CA VAL A 82 4.73 40.74 35.92
C VAL A 82 4.94 42.20 36.39
N ARG A 83 6.00 42.87 35.93
CA ARG A 83 6.25 44.29 36.25
C ARG A 83 5.12 45.24 35.86
N ARG A 84 4.31 44.85 34.81
CA ARG A 84 3.12 45.61 34.40
C ARG A 84 1.87 45.21 35.18
N GLY A 85 1.97 44.31 36.17
CA GLY A 85 0.82 43.80 36.91
C GLY A 85 0.02 42.74 36.18
N GLU A 86 0.55 42.20 35.06
CA GLU A 86 -0.15 41.21 34.28
C GLU A 86 0.09 39.82 34.90
N ARG A 87 -0.99 39.06 35.07
CA ARG A 87 -0.92 37.63 35.34
C ARG A 87 -0.56 36.88 34.04
N VAL A 88 0.41 35.98 34.09
CA VAL A 88 0.66 35.03 33.03
C VAL A 88 -0.24 33.82 33.27
N GLU A 89 -1.27 33.69 32.43
CA GLU A 89 -2.17 32.54 32.48
C GLU A 89 -1.41 31.24 32.25
N THR A 90 -2.00 30.15 32.66
CA THR A 90 -1.41 28.82 32.55
C THR A 90 -0.93 28.52 31.13
N TYR A 91 0.34 28.22 30.97
CA TYR A 91 0.94 27.79 29.69
C TYR A 91 1.90 26.62 29.91
N GLU A 92 2.07 25.83 28.88
CA GLU A 92 2.96 24.67 28.89
C GLU A 92 4.35 25.05 28.37
N THR A 93 5.39 24.56 29.06
CA THR A 93 6.80 24.80 28.69
C THR A 93 7.69 23.72 29.24
N GLU A 94 8.96 23.71 28.81
CA GLU A 94 9.96 22.77 29.33
C GLU A 94 10.81 23.39 30.41
N ARG A 95 11.22 22.54 31.40
CA ARG A 95 12.17 22.88 32.43
C ARG A 95 13.21 21.78 32.60
N ILE A 96 14.33 22.09 33.22
CA ILE A 96 15.44 21.16 33.51
C ILE A 96 15.48 20.87 34.99
N ARG A 97 15.55 19.60 35.35
CA ARG A 97 15.82 19.13 36.72
C ARG A 97 17.31 19.18 37.03
N LYS A 98 17.67 19.03 38.35
CA LYS A 98 19.05 18.97 38.83
C LYS A 98 19.87 17.84 38.19
N ASP A 99 19.24 16.72 37.87
CA ASP A 99 19.86 15.59 37.18
C ASP A 99 20.05 15.77 35.67
N GLY A 100 19.63 16.94 35.12
CA GLY A 100 19.70 17.26 33.70
C GLY A 100 18.47 16.82 32.91
N ALA A 101 17.51 16.11 33.50
CA ALA A 101 16.31 15.64 32.79
C ALA A 101 15.39 16.82 32.43
N ARG A 102 14.88 16.81 31.19
CA ARG A 102 13.84 17.75 30.75
C ARG A 102 12.46 17.24 31.18
N ILE A 103 11.64 18.15 31.68
CA ILE A 103 10.26 17.92 32.08
C ILE A 103 9.34 18.95 31.46
N ASP A 104 8.15 18.50 31.04
CA ASP A 104 7.06 19.37 30.60
C ASP A 104 6.32 19.87 31.86
N VAL A 105 6.16 21.18 31.98
CA VAL A 105 5.46 21.77 33.11
C VAL A 105 4.38 22.73 32.63
N SER A 106 3.27 22.75 33.37
CA SER A 106 2.23 23.76 33.22
C SER A 106 2.51 24.87 34.26
N LEU A 107 2.79 26.07 33.79
CA LEU A 107 3.16 27.20 34.62
C LEU A 107 2.04 28.25 34.70
N THR A 108 1.80 28.74 35.91
CA THR A 108 1.01 29.96 36.15
C THR A 108 1.87 30.93 36.94
N VAL A 109 2.01 32.17 36.45
CA VAL A 109 2.80 33.20 37.15
C VAL A 109 1.91 34.39 37.47
N SER A 110 1.90 34.83 38.73
CA SER A 110 1.10 35.93 39.24
C SER A 110 1.97 36.97 39.93
N PRO A 111 1.74 38.27 39.75
CA PRO A 111 2.45 39.31 40.51
C PRO A 111 2.15 39.21 41.99
N ILE A 112 3.17 39.44 42.82
CA ILE A 112 3.02 39.61 44.24
C ILE A 112 3.01 41.11 44.52
N GLU A 113 1.88 41.61 45.04
CA GLU A 113 1.69 43.04 45.36
C GLU A 113 1.86 43.30 46.84
N HIS A 114 2.65 44.30 47.17
CA HIS A 114 2.80 44.82 48.53
C HIS A 114 2.01 46.12 48.67
N PRO A 115 1.21 46.30 49.73
CA PRO A 115 0.34 47.49 49.89
C PRO A 115 1.07 48.83 49.80
N SER A 116 2.33 48.90 50.20
CA SER A 116 3.11 50.15 50.22
C SER A 116 4.15 50.27 49.10
N TYR A 117 4.55 49.17 48.45
CA TYR A 117 5.65 49.14 47.48
C TYR A 117 5.26 48.72 46.08
N GLY A 118 3.95 48.42 45.86
CA GLY A 118 3.46 47.93 44.57
C GLY A 118 3.92 46.49 44.30
N ILE A 119 4.25 46.15 43.07
CA ILE A 119 4.66 44.81 42.69
C ILE A 119 6.10 44.57 43.19
N VAL A 120 6.29 43.56 44.02
CA VAL A 120 7.58 43.22 44.64
C VAL A 120 8.21 41.91 44.11
N GLY A 121 7.44 41.12 43.33
CA GLY A 121 7.90 39.87 42.78
C GLY A 121 6.82 39.08 42.07
N ALA A 122 7.05 37.80 41.84
CA ALA A 122 6.12 36.87 41.21
C ALA A 122 6.00 35.58 42.02
N SER A 123 4.75 35.10 42.12
CA SER A 123 4.44 33.72 42.53
C SER A 123 4.33 32.84 41.31
N VAL A 124 4.95 31.66 41.34
CA VAL A 124 4.95 30.67 40.28
C VAL A 124 4.37 29.36 40.82
N ILE A 125 3.37 28.85 40.13
CA ILE A 125 2.86 27.49 40.37
C ILE A 125 3.23 26.67 39.15
N ALA A 126 3.93 25.56 39.37
CA ALA A 126 4.32 24.63 38.32
C ALA A 126 3.79 23.24 38.63
N ARG A 127 3.11 22.66 37.65
CA ARG A 127 2.64 21.30 37.71
C ARG A 127 3.36 20.44 36.67
N ASP A 128 3.84 19.26 37.07
CA ASP A 128 4.41 18.27 36.15
C ASP A 128 3.31 17.72 35.26
N ILE A 129 3.44 17.95 33.99
CA ILE A 129 2.53 17.42 32.94
C ILE A 129 3.27 16.52 31.95
N THR A 130 4.49 16.05 32.31
CA THR A 130 5.35 15.29 31.40
C THR A 130 4.66 14.03 30.89
N ALA A 131 3.93 13.32 31.76
CA ALA A 131 3.20 12.11 31.37
C ALA A 131 2.03 12.43 30.43
N GLU A 132 1.28 13.51 30.71
CA GLU A 132 0.16 13.96 29.87
C GLU A 132 0.63 14.48 28.51
N ALA A 133 1.68 15.30 28.50
CA ALA A 133 2.27 15.85 27.28
C ALA A 133 2.82 14.74 26.38
N ARG A 134 3.52 13.74 26.97
CA ARG A 134 3.98 12.56 26.22
C ARG A 134 2.84 11.76 25.63
N ARG A 135 1.78 11.47 26.39
CA ARG A 135 0.59 10.76 25.88
C ARG A 135 -0.09 11.51 24.73
N ARG A 136 -0.24 12.83 24.86
CA ARG A 136 -0.83 13.67 23.81
C ARG A 136 0.00 13.64 22.54
N ARG A 137 1.32 13.87 22.62
CA ARG A 137 2.25 13.77 21.47
C ARG A 137 2.19 12.38 20.83
N ALA A 138 2.12 11.35 21.66
CA ALA A 138 1.98 9.97 21.21
C ALA A 138 0.68 9.73 20.41
N GLN A 139 -0.45 10.23 20.91
CA GLN A 139 -1.74 10.11 20.23
C GLN A 139 -1.78 10.90 18.91
N GLU A 140 -1.27 12.12 18.90
CA GLU A 140 -1.14 12.95 17.70
C GLU A 140 -0.27 12.26 16.64
N PHE A 141 0.86 11.70 17.07
CA PHE A 141 1.73 10.91 16.21
C PHE A 141 1.01 9.69 15.61
N LEU A 142 0.28 8.91 16.42
CA LEU A 142 -0.47 7.74 15.94
C LEU A 142 -1.53 8.11 14.90
N ILE A 143 -2.18 9.29 15.05
CA ILE A 143 -3.17 9.77 14.06
C ILE A 143 -2.48 10.08 12.73
N VAL A 144 -1.36 10.77 12.76
CA VAL A 144 -0.59 11.12 11.54
C VAL A 144 -0.02 9.87 10.88
N ALA A 145 0.59 8.99 11.66
CA ALA A 145 1.14 7.72 11.18
C ALA A 145 0.05 6.87 10.51
N THR A 146 -1.11 6.69 11.16
CA THR A 146 -2.22 5.90 10.60
C THR A 146 -2.69 6.42 9.24
N ARG A 147 -2.83 7.74 9.07
CA ARG A 147 -3.22 8.33 7.78
C ARG A 147 -2.21 8.05 6.67
N GLY A 148 -0.92 8.04 7.00
CA GLY A 148 0.15 7.70 6.06
C GLY A 148 0.13 6.22 5.65
N LEU A 149 -0.21 5.33 6.60
CA LEU A 149 -0.26 3.89 6.38
C LEU A 149 -1.44 3.45 5.49
N ASP A 150 -2.57 4.14 5.57
CA ASP A 150 -3.77 3.84 4.76
C ASP A 150 -3.65 4.34 3.30
N ALA A 151 -2.59 5.09 2.97
CA ALA A 151 -2.45 5.75 1.67
C ALA A 151 -1.91 4.85 0.55
N SER A 152 -1.40 3.66 0.85
CA SER A 152 -0.79 2.76 -0.13
C SER A 152 -1.19 1.31 0.09
N LEU A 153 -1.43 0.60 -1.03
CA LEU A 153 -1.62 -0.86 -1.07
C LEU A 153 -0.38 -1.60 -1.58
N ASP A 154 0.71 -0.88 -1.79
CA ASP A 154 2.02 -1.42 -2.15
C ASP A 154 2.80 -1.74 -0.87
N PHE A 155 3.28 -2.97 -0.76
CA PHE A 155 3.94 -3.47 0.45
C PHE A 155 5.25 -2.72 0.75
N ASP A 156 6.11 -2.54 -0.26
CA ASP A 156 7.41 -1.89 -0.09
C ASP A 156 7.26 -0.41 0.26
N ARG A 157 6.32 0.27 -0.38
CA ARG A 157 6.01 1.67 -0.10
C ARG A 157 5.42 1.83 1.31
N THR A 158 4.53 0.94 1.72
CA THR A 158 3.95 0.94 3.07
C THR A 158 5.05 0.72 4.12
N ALA A 159 5.94 -0.26 3.92
CA ALA A 159 7.06 -0.53 4.81
C ALA A 159 8.01 0.68 4.93
N ARG A 160 8.36 1.33 3.83
CA ARG A 160 9.17 2.57 3.85
C ARG A 160 8.47 3.70 4.59
N THR A 161 7.18 3.93 4.34
CA THR A 161 6.40 4.96 5.04
C THR A 161 6.40 4.75 6.55
N ILE A 162 6.31 3.49 7.03
CA ILE A 162 6.37 3.18 8.47
C ILE A 162 7.69 3.63 9.07
N VAL A 163 8.83 3.24 8.49
CA VAL A 163 10.14 3.56 9.05
C VAL A 163 10.48 5.04 8.93
N GLU A 164 10.11 5.69 7.84
CA GLU A 164 10.31 7.13 7.63
C GLU A 164 9.45 7.98 8.58
N THR A 165 8.23 7.54 8.88
CA THR A 165 7.34 8.23 9.83
C THR A 165 7.85 8.06 11.26
N ALA A 166 8.40 6.91 11.61
CA ALA A 166 8.94 6.65 12.95
C ALA A 166 10.23 7.42 13.26
N VAL A 167 10.99 7.79 12.24
CA VAL A 167 12.22 8.57 12.34
C VAL A 167 11.94 10.01 11.84
N PRO A 168 12.28 11.08 12.55
CA PRO A 168 13.05 11.15 13.81
C PRO A 168 12.21 11.16 15.10
N GLU A 169 10.89 11.08 15.01
CA GLU A 169 9.99 11.37 16.14
C GLU A 169 10.09 10.36 17.29
N LEU A 170 10.21 9.08 16.97
CA LEU A 170 10.20 7.99 17.95
C LEU A 170 11.56 7.30 18.12
N ALA A 171 12.45 7.43 17.14
CA ALA A 171 13.72 6.72 17.11
C ALA A 171 14.76 7.43 16.24
N GLU A 172 16.02 7.15 16.45
CA GLU A 172 17.10 7.52 15.52
C GLU A 172 17.23 6.51 14.39
N PHE A 173 16.87 5.24 14.67
CA PHE A 173 16.75 4.16 13.68
C PHE A 173 15.46 3.39 13.92
N CYS A 174 14.78 3.07 12.83
CA CYS A 174 13.62 2.18 12.82
C CYS A 174 13.86 1.05 11.83
N VAL A 175 13.68 -0.20 12.26
CA VAL A 175 13.92 -1.37 11.42
C VAL A 175 12.66 -2.25 11.41
N LEU A 176 12.17 -2.56 10.22
CA LEU A 176 11.19 -3.61 9.98
C LEU A 176 11.93 -4.87 9.55
N ASP A 177 11.80 -5.91 10.32
CA ASP A 177 12.39 -7.22 10.02
C ASP A 177 11.25 -8.21 9.71
N PHE A 178 11.23 -8.81 8.50
CA PHE A 178 10.17 -9.72 8.08
C PHE A 178 10.56 -11.19 8.21
N VAL A 179 9.59 -12.02 8.62
CA VAL A 179 9.74 -13.47 8.73
C VAL A 179 9.50 -14.10 7.36
N ARG A 180 10.48 -14.86 6.87
CA ARG A 180 10.39 -15.65 5.64
C ARG A 180 9.59 -16.94 5.85
N ARG A 181 9.21 -17.60 4.76
CA ARG A 181 8.48 -18.89 4.80
C ARG A 181 9.25 -20.02 5.52
N ASP A 182 10.56 -19.96 5.55
CA ASP A 182 11.44 -20.89 6.26
C ASP A 182 11.59 -20.56 7.76
N GLY A 183 10.97 -19.48 8.22
CA GLY A 183 11.02 -19.00 9.60
C GLY A 183 12.21 -18.10 9.92
N TRP A 184 13.16 -17.91 9.01
CA TRP A 184 14.27 -16.97 9.18
C TRP A 184 13.82 -15.53 8.97
N VAL A 185 14.50 -14.60 9.63
CA VAL A 185 14.29 -13.17 9.46
C VAL A 185 15.39 -12.65 8.54
N GLY A 186 15.01 -12.14 7.36
CA GLY A 186 16.03 -11.81 6.37
C GLY A 186 15.73 -10.66 5.44
N ASP A 187 14.47 -10.29 5.28
CA ASP A 187 14.10 -9.11 4.50
C ASP A 187 13.83 -7.98 5.50
N SER A 188 14.56 -6.87 5.36
CA SER A 188 14.48 -5.75 6.31
C SER A 188 14.39 -4.43 5.57
N VAL A 189 13.59 -3.52 6.10
CA VAL A 189 13.49 -2.11 5.67
C VAL A 189 13.95 -1.24 6.82
N VAL A 190 14.87 -0.33 6.53
CA VAL A 190 15.51 0.52 7.55
C VAL A 190 15.21 1.98 7.28
N GLY A 191 14.76 2.69 8.32
CA GLY A 191 14.73 4.13 8.40
C GLY A 191 15.79 4.61 9.38
N ALA A 192 16.55 5.63 9.02
CA ALA A 192 17.50 6.29 9.92
C ALA A 192 17.56 7.77 9.61
N ARG A 193 17.99 8.56 10.60
CA ARG A 193 18.22 10.00 10.43
C ARG A 193 19.36 10.27 9.43
N ASP A 194 20.34 9.36 9.38
CA ASP A 194 21.41 9.34 8.38
C ASP A 194 21.12 8.26 7.32
N PRO A 195 20.91 8.64 6.03
CA PRO A 195 20.66 7.69 4.96
C PRO A 195 21.80 6.69 4.69
N GLU A 196 23.06 7.07 4.95
CA GLU A 196 24.19 6.15 4.78
C GLU A 196 24.17 5.05 5.84
N ALA A 197 23.86 5.41 7.10
CA ALA A 197 23.70 4.45 8.18
C ALA A 197 22.53 3.49 7.91
N ALA A 198 21.42 3.97 7.33
CA ALA A 198 20.31 3.11 6.93
C ALA A 198 20.72 2.06 5.88
N ARG A 199 21.42 2.48 4.82
CA ARG A 199 21.92 1.58 3.77
C ARG A 199 22.89 0.53 4.31
N LEU A 200 23.82 0.94 5.17
CA LEU A 200 24.77 0.02 5.80
C LEU A 200 24.05 -1.04 6.63
N LEU A 201 23.05 -0.66 7.40
CA LEU A 201 22.27 -1.57 8.23
C LEU A 201 21.43 -2.53 7.38
N GLU A 202 20.83 -2.06 6.29
CA GLU A 202 20.12 -2.93 5.31
C GLU A 202 21.06 -3.96 4.70
N GLU A 203 22.27 -3.56 4.30
CA GLU A 203 23.27 -4.45 3.73
C GLU A 203 23.72 -5.52 4.74
N ILE A 204 23.97 -5.14 5.98
CA ILE A 204 24.34 -6.06 7.05
C ILE A 204 23.20 -7.07 7.30
N ARG A 205 21.95 -6.60 7.37
CA ARG A 205 20.78 -7.47 7.56
C ARG A 205 20.60 -8.46 6.40
N ARG A 206 20.79 -8.01 5.17
CA ARG A 206 20.71 -8.88 3.98
C ARG A 206 21.76 -9.99 3.98
N ASN A 207 22.98 -9.66 4.41
CA ASN A 207 24.11 -10.58 4.43
C ASN A 207 24.14 -11.48 5.67
N THR A 208 23.42 -11.10 6.73
CA THR A 208 23.39 -11.82 8.01
C THR A 208 21.95 -11.99 8.50
N PRO A 209 21.20 -12.96 7.93
CA PRO A 209 19.84 -13.25 8.38
C PRO A 209 19.81 -13.63 9.86
N LEU A 210 18.75 -13.23 10.56
CA LEU A 210 18.61 -13.48 11.99
C LEU A 210 18.03 -14.88 12.23
N ASP A 211 18.73 -15.65 13.07
CA ASP A 211 18.23 -16.93 13.58
C ASP A 211 17.02 -16.71 14.50
N PRO A 212 15.83 -17.23 14.19
CA PRO A 212 14.62 -17.07 15.01
C PRO A 212 14.78 -17.70 16.41
N ARG A 213 15.73 -18.62 16.58
CA ARG A 213 16.08 -19.26 17.87
C ARG A 213 17.24 -18.57 18.58
N GLY A 214 17.85 -17.57 17.93
CA GLY A 214 19.01 -16.86 18.42
C GLY A 214 18.70 -15.92 19.58
N LYS A 215 19.74 -15.24 20.04
CA LYS A 215 19.69 -14.29 21.16
C LYS A 215 19.29 -12.86 20.74
N HIS A 216 19.24 -12.59 19.44
CA HIS A 216 18.91 -11.25 18.93
C HIS A 216 17.57 -10.75 19.49
N PRO A 217 17.42 -9.46 19.86
CA PRO A 217 16.18 -8.89 20.41
C PRO A 217 14.94 -9.22 19.57
N VAL A 218 15.01 -9.12 18.24
CA VAL A 218 13.93 -9.51 17.32
C VAL A 218 13.52 -10.96 17.54
N ALA A 219 14.47 -11.90 17.60
CA ALA A 219 14.17 -13.31 17.82
C ALA A 219 13.52 -13.57 19.18
N GLN A 220 13.95 -12.83 20.22
CA GLN A 220 13.33 -12.92 21.55
C GLN A 220 11.87 -12.44 21.54
N VAL A 221 11.60 -11.29 20.89
CA VAL A 221 10.26 -10.71 20.77
C VAL A 221 9.33 -11.62 19.95
N LEU A 222 9.80 -12.16 18.83
CA LEU A 222 9.00 -13.09 18.00
C LEU A 222 8.61 -14.35 18.78
N ARG A 223 9.51 -14.90 19.61
CA ARG A 223 9.21 -16.05 20.49
C ARG A 223 8.29 -15.69 21.64
N ALA A 224 8.47 -14.49 22.24
CA ALA A 224 7.66 -14.03 23.36
C ALA A 224 6.25 -13.57 22.95
N GLY A 225 6.04 -13.20 21.68
CA GLY A 225 4.78 -12.66 21.14
C GLY A 225 4.36 -11.33 21.79
N ARG A 226 5.29 -10.60 22.37
CA ARG A 226 5.03 -9.32 23.05
C ARG A 226 6.20 -8.35 22.89
N ALA A 227 5.91 -7.06 22.96
CA ALA A 227 6.93 -6.02 22.92
C ALA A 227 7.88 -6.08 24.13
N MET A 228 9.14 -5.74 23.90
CA MET A 228 10.21 -5.75 24.91
C MET A 228 11.12 -4.53 24.76
N VAL A 229 11.74 -4.10 25.85
CA VAL A 229 12.67 -2.97 25.91
C VAL A 229 14.01 -3.41 26.50
N TRP A 230 15.07 -2.94 25.87
CA TRP A 230 16.45 -3.00 26.38
C TRP A 230 16.92 -1.56 26.63
N ARG A 231 16.94 -1.17 27.92
CA ARG A 231 17.22 0.21 28.34
C ARG A 231 18.68 0.60 28.19
N ASP A 232 19.59 -0.37 28.28
CA ASP A 232 21.01 -0.16 28.20
C ASP A 232 21.69 -1.29 27.42
N LEU A 233 21.84 -1.08 26.12
CA LEU A 233 22.55 -2.00 25.24
C LEU A 233 24.07 -1.95 25.41
N THR A 234 24.62 -0.96 26.18
CA THR A 234 26.05 -0.86 26.43
C THR A 234 26.50 -1.71 27.62
N SER A 235 25.56 -2.13 28.47
CA SER A 235 25.83 -2.99 29.60
C SER A 235 26.38 -4.35 29.16
N PRO A 236 27.53 -4.81 29.68
CA PRO A 236 28.11 -6.12 29.35
C PRO A 236 27.15 -7.29 29.61
N ALA A 237 26.29 -7.18 30.62
CA ALA A 237 25.29 -8.21 30.92
C ALA A 237 24.22 -8.29 29.82
N VAL A 238 23.70 -7.14 29.39
CA VAL A 238 22.72 -7.07 28.30
C VAL A 238 23.35 -7.51 26.96
N MET A 239 24.58 -7.06 26.68
CA MET A 239 25.32 -7.47 25.48
C MET A 239 25.46 -9.01 25.39
N ALA A 240 25.77 -9.69 26.52
CA ALA A 240 25.86 -11.15 26.55
C ALA A 240 24.52 -11.85 26.24
N GLU A 241 23.39 -11.19 26.49
CA GLU A 241 22.04 -11.71 26.24
C GLU A 241 21.51 -11.43 24.82
N VAL A 242 21.98 -10.35 24.16
CA VAL A 242 21.42 -9.90 22.88
C VAL A 242 22.33 -10.14 21.69
N VAL A 243 23.66 -10.25 21.90
CA VAL A 243 24.62 -10.45 20.81
C VAL A 243 24.51 -11.87 20.24
N GLN A 244 24.25 -11.94 18.93
CA GLN A 244 24.10 -13.21 18.23
C GLN A 244 25.44 -13.75 17.74
N ASN A 245 26.30 -12.87 17.23
CA ASN A 245 27.62 -13.18 16.69
C ASN A 245 28.52 -11.94 16.69
N GLU A 246 29.79 -12.08 16.26
CA GLU A 246 30.75 -10.98 16.29
C GLU A 246 30.35 -9.84 15.34
N ALA A 247 29.75 -10.12 14.17
CA ALA A 247 29.25 -9.08 13.26
C ALA A 247 28.13 -8.23 13.90
N HIS A 248 27.23 -8.86 14.65
CA HIS A 248 26.18 -8.13 15.39
C HIS A 248 26.78 -7.29 16.52
N LYS A 249 27.80 -7.79 17.20
CA LYS A 249 28.51 -7.02 18.24
C LYS A 249 29.18 -5.79 17.63
N GLN A 250 29.93 -5.98 16.55
CA GLN A 250 30.58 -4.89 15.83
C GLN A 250 29.58 -3.82 15.36
N LEU A 251 28.41 -4.23 14.85
CA LEU A 251 27.33 -3.32 14.45
C LEU A 251 26.86 -2.46 15.63
N ILE A 252 26.61 -3.05 16.82
CA ILE A 252 26.20 -2.29 18.02
C ILE A 252 27.29 -1.30 18.43
N GLU A 253 28.56 -1.69 18.36
CA GLU A 253 29.70 -0.85 18.71
C GLU A 253 29.86 0.33 17.71
N GLU A 254 29.72 0.08 16.41
CA GLU A 254 29.84 1.10 15.36
C GLU A 254 28.66 2.09 15.38
N THR A 255 27.44 1.60 15.52
CA THR A 255 26.21 2.41 15.56
C THR A 255 25.98 3.07 16.92
N ARG A 256 26.71 2.64 17.97
CA ARG A 256 26.61 3.14 19.36
C ARG A 256 25.19 3.09 19.92
N TYR A 257 24.45 2.04 19.60
CA TYR A 257 23.09 1.88 20.15
C TYR A 257 23.11 1.85 21.67
N GLN A 258 22.31 2.73 22.28
CA GLN A 258 22.18 2.86 23.73
C GLN A 258 20.97 2.09 24.25
N SER A 259 19.84 2.18 23.56
CA SER A 259 18.59 1.54 23.95
C SER A 259 17.81 1.06 22.74
N ALA A 260 17.01 0.01 22.95
CA ALA A 260 16.12 -0.54 21.93
C ALA A 260 14.75 -0.86 22.51
N ALA A 261 13.70 -0.64 21.71
CA ALA A 261 12.38 -1.20 21.91
C ALA A 261 12.00 -1.99 20.67
N VAL A 262 11.50 -3.20 20.85
CA VAL A 262 11.13 -4.09 19.76
C VAL A 262 9.72 -4.61 20.00
N ALA A 263 8.86 -4.55 18.99
CA ALA A 263 7.50 -5.05 19.04
C ALA A 263 7.24 -6.05 17.90
N PRO A 264 6.45 -7.12 18.10
CA PRO A 264 6.10 -8.04 17.05
C PRO A 264 5.07 -7.39 16.12
N LEU A 265 5.15 -7.68 14.84
CA LEU A 265 4.15 -7.30 13.84
C LEU A 265 3.18 -8.47 13.67
N VAL A 266 2.03 -8.39 14.32
CA VAL A 266 1.01 -9.45 14.29
C VAL A 266 -0.28 -8.92 13.69
N ALA A 267 -0.72 -9.51 12.58
CA ALA A 267 -1.99 -9.20 11.95
C ALA A 267 -2.82 -10.49 11.81
N ARG A 268 -4.09 -10.43 12.21
CA ARG A 268 -5.04 -11.57 12.08
C ARG A 268 -4.50 -12.91 12.62
N GLY A 269 -3.71 -12.84 13.71
CA GLY A 269 -3.09 -14.03 14.32
C GLY A 269 -1.84 -14.55 13.60
N THR A 270 -1.39 -13.88 12.53
CA THR A 270 -0.16 -14.22 11.79
C THR A 270 0.95 -13.25 12.16
N THR A 271 2.12 -13.76 12.51
CA THR A 271 3.32 -12.95 12.75
C THR A 271 4.02 -12.67 11.43
N LEU A 272 4.02 -11.40 11.03
CA LEU A 272 4.67 -10.93 9.81
C LEU A 272 6.17 -10.67 10.03
N GLY A 273 6.55 -10.28 11.26
CA GLY A 273 7.90 -9.88 11.60
C GLY A 273 7.97 -9.12 12.91
N ALA A 274 8.91 -8.21 13.00
CA ALA A 274 9.06 -7.31 14.13
C ALA A 274 9.46 -5.90 13.67
N ILE A 275 9.10 -4.90 14.46
CA ILE A 275 9.57 -3.53 14.32
C ILE A 275 10.49 -3.20 15.49
N SER A 276 11.66 -2.65 15.17
CA SER A 276 12.67 -2.25 16.15
C SER A 276 12.87 -0.74 16.09
N PHE A 277 12.87 -0.11 17.26
CA PHE A 277 13.16 1.30 17.45
C PHE A 277 14.45 1.42 18.28
N LEU A 278 15.42 2.20 17.80
CA LEU A 278 16.73 2.29 18.43
C LEU A 278 17.18 3.74 18.61
N HIS A 279 17.76 4.03 19.76
CA HIS A 279 18.46 5.27 20.06
C HIS A 279 19.96 5.03 20.21
N ALA A 280 20.75 5.91 19.58
CA ALA A 280 22.20 5.95 19.68
C ALA A 280 22.69 7.09 20.58
N SER A 281 21.85 8.08 20.88
CA SER A 281 22.22 9.17 21.80
C SER A 281 22.05 8.76 23.27
N THR A 282 22.87 9.36 24.13
CA THR A 282 22.94 9.02 25.57
C THR A 282 21.73 9.48 26.38
N ASP A 283 20.93 10.41 25.85
CA ASP A 283 19.90 11.12 26.62
C ASP A 283 18.49 10.52 26.48
N MET A 284 18.27 9.67 25.49
CA MET A 284 16.96 9.08 25.21
C MET A 284 16.97 7.57 25.49
N ARG A 285 16.11 7.14 26.38
CA ARG A 285 15.93 5.71 26.73
C ARG A 285 14.46 5.37 26.77
N TYR A 286 14.10 4.24 26.17
CA TYR A 286 12.73 3.74 26.19
C TYR A 286 12.31 3.32 27.60
N ASP A 287 11.07 3.64 27.97
CA ASP A 287 10.41 3.23 29.20
C ASP A 287 9.16 2.38 28.97
N ALA A 288 8.39 2.13 30.02
CA ALA A 288 7.17 1.32 29.91
C ALA A 288 6.02 2.05 29.19
N VAL A 289 6.01 3.39 29.22
CA VAL A 289 5.00 4.20 28.51
C VAL A 289 5.29 4.19 27.02
N ASP A 290 6.56 4.36 26.65
CA ASP A 290 7.00 4.27 25.26
C ASP A 290 6.66 2.89 24.68
N LEU A 291 6.84 1.81 25.45
CA LEU A 291 6.56 0.45 25.00
C LEU A 291 5.09 0.25 24.61
N GLN A 292 4.17 0.87 25.32
CA GLN A 292 2.74 0.81 24.98
C GLN A 292 2.48 1.51 23.63
N LEU A 293 2.99 2.72 23.45
CA LEU A 293 2.87 3.48 22.21
C LEU A 293 3.46 2.74 21.02
N LEU A 294 4.67 2.22 21.17
CA LEU A 294 5.37 1.48 20.11
C LEU A 294 4.64 0.16 19.78
N GLY A 295 4.00 -0.47 20.78
CA GLY A 295 3.12 -1.62 20.58
C GLY A 295 1.89 -1.27 19.73
N GLU A 296 1.19 -0.17 20.04
CA GLU A 296 0.04 0.30 19.26
C GLU A 296 0.43 0.67 17.81
N LEU A 297 1.61 1.27 17.61
CA LEU A 297 2.13 1.54 16.27
C LEU A 297 2.44 0.24 15.52
N ALA A 298 3.04 -0.74 16.20
CA ALA A 298 3.35 -2.05 15.62
C ALA A 298 2.09 -2.79 15.16
N ASP A 299 1.01 -2.75 15.96
CA ASP A 299 -0.27 -3.36 15.61
C ASP A 299 -0.87 -2.72 14.35
N ARG A 300 -0.84 -1.38 14.25
CA ARG A 300 -1.34 -0.65 13.07
C ARG A 300 -0.46 -0.91 11.84
N ALA A 301 0.86 -0.87 12.02
CA ALA A 301 1.83 -1.18 10.97
C ALA A 301 1.63 -2.62 10.44
N ALA A 302 1.45 -3.58 11.34
CA ALA A 302 1.18 -4.97 10.97
C ALA A 302 -0.09 -5.11 10.12
N LEU A 303 -1.18 -4.43 10.52
CA LEU A 303 -2.43 -4.47 9.76
C LEU A 303 -2.28 -3.84 8.37
N ALA A 304 -1.61 -2.68 8.25
CA ALA A 304 -1.37 -2.02 6.97
C ALA A 304 -0.51 -2.89 6.04
N LEU A 305 0.57 -3.48 6.55
CA LEU A 305 1.44 -4.38 5.80
C LEU A 305 0.72 -5.66 5.35
N ASP A 306 -0.12 -6.25 6.22
CA ASP A 306 -0.91 -7.43 5.87
C ASP A 306 -1.95 -7.13 4.78
N ASN A 307 -2.61 -5.98 4.85
CA ASN A 307 -3.53 -5.52 3.82
C ASN A 307 -2.82 -5.33 2.47
N ALA A 308 -1.67 -4.66 2.45
CA ALA A 308 -0.86 -4.48 1.24
C ALA A 308 -0.43 -5.83 0.65
N ARG A 309 0.10 -6.75 1.47
CA ARG A 309 0.50 -8.10 1.05
C ARG A 309 -0.65 -8.91 0.46
N LEU A 310 -1.83 -8.88 1.09
CA LEU A 310 -3.01 -9.59 0.59
C LEU A 310 -3.52 -9.01 -0.73
N TYR A 311 -3.42 -7.69 -0.89
CA TYR A 311 -3.77 -7.03 -2.13
C TYR A 311 -2.83 -7.44 -3.27
N GLU A 312 -1.51 -7.40 -3.05
CA GLU A 312 -0.51 -7.84 -4.04
C GLU A 312 -0.66 -9.33 -4.39
N GLU A 313 -0.94 -10.18 -3.40
CA GLU A 313 -1.16 -11.61 -3.65
C GLU A 313 -2.42 -11.86 -4.49
N ARG A 314 -3.52 -11.16 -4.17
CA ARG A 314 -4.75 -11.19 -4.96
C ARG A 314 -4.51 -10.71 -6.39
N ASP A 315 -3.80 -9.60 -6.56
CA ASP A 315 -3.49 -9.04 -7.87
C ASP A 315 -2.62 -9.99 -8.69
N ARG A 316 -1.59 -10.58 -8.06
CA ARG A 316 -0.73 -11.60 -8.70
C ARG A 316 -1.51 -12.84 -9.12
N ILE A 317 -2.43 -13.32 -8.27
CA ILE A 317 -3.30 -14.47 -8.62
C ILE A 317 -4.16 -14.11 -9.82
N ALA A 318 -4.79 -12.93 -9.81
CA ALA A 318 -5.60 -12.45 -10.92
C ALA A 318 -4.79 -12.36 -12.22
N GLN A 319 -3.60 -11.75 -12.19
CA GLN A 319 -2.73 -11.65 -13.36
C GLN A 319 -2.26 -13.02 -13.87
N ASN A 320 -1.96 -13.97 -12.98
CA ASN A 320 -1.56 -15.31 -13.40
C ASN A 320 -2.73 -16.08 -14.05
N LEU A 321 -3.93 -15.94 -13.51
CA LEU A 321 -5.14 -16.49 -14.14
C LEU A 321 -5.40 -15.85 -15.51
N GLN A 322 -5.29 -14.53 -15.61
CA GLN A 322 -5.44 -13.80 -16.88
C GLN A 322 -4.45 -14.27 -17.94
N ARG A 323 -3.16 -14.45 -17.58
CA ARG A 323 -2.16 -14.97 -18.52
C ARG A 323 -2.50 -16.36 -19.05
N GLY A 324 -3.06 -17.23 -18.20
CA GLY A 324 -3.50 -18.57 -18.60
C GLY A 324 -4.75 -18.58 -19.48
N LEU A 325 -5.56 -17.52 -19.41
CA LEU A 325 -6.80 -17.39 -20.16
C LEU A 325 -6.60 -16.70 -21.51
N ARG A 326 -5.53 -15.92 -21.68
CA ARG A 326 -5.22 -15.22 -22.94
C ARG A 326 -4.99 -16.23 -24.07
N PRO A 327 -5.56 -16.02 -25.27
CA PRO A 327 -5.23 -16.85 -26.41
C PRO A 327 -3.72 -16.83 -26.70
N PRO A 328 -3.12 -17.97 -27.07
CA PRO A 328 -1.71 -18.00 -27.46
C PRO A 328 -1.50 -17.30 -28.80
N GLU A 329 -0.29 -16.85 -29.07
CA GLU A 329 0.09 -16.38 -30.40
C GLU A 329 -0.19 -17.47 -31.45
N PRO A 330 -0.62 -17.13 -32.69
CA PRO A 330 -0.86 -18.11 -33.73
C PRO A 330 0.39 -18.94 -33.98
N PRO A 331 0.27 -20.28 -33.97
CA PRO A 331 1.39 -21.15 -34.29
C PRO A 331 1.73 -21.06 -35.79
N PHE A 332 2.97 -21.41 -36.13
CA PHE A 332 3.35 -21.54 -37.54
C PHE A 332 2.58 -22.65 -38.24
N VAL A 333 1.97 -22.33 -39.38
CA VAL A 333 1.32 -23.28 -40.31
C VAL A 333 2.01 -23.16 -41.65
N GLU A 334 2.60 -24.25 -42.14
CA GLU A 334 3.35 -24.24 -43.41
C GLU A 334 2.45 -23.84 -44.60
N GLY A 335 2.82 -22.76 -45.29
CA GLY A 335 2.07 -22.25 -46.46
C GLY A 335 0.93 -21.29 -46.10
N LEU A 336 0.74 -20.95 -44.84
CA LEU A 336 -0.17 -19.87 -44.40
C LEU A 336 0.61 -18.84 -43.57
N ASP A 337 0.38 -17.58 -43.89
CA ASP A 337 0.68 -16.46 -42.98
C ASP A 337 -0.58 -16.17 -42.17
N ILE A 338 -0.41 -16.05 -40.85
CA ILE A 338 -1.51 -15.83 -39.89
C ILE A 338 -1.07 -14.75 -38.92
N ALA A 339 -1.80 -13.63 -38.93
CA ALA A 339 -1.61 -12.55 -37.97
C ALA A 339 -2.84 -12.40 -37.07
N ALA A 340 -2.61 -12.16 -35.77
CA ALA A 340 -3.67 -11.94 -34.80
C ALA A 340 -3.33 -10.79 -33.84
N VAL A 341 -4.33 -10.04 -33.43
CA VAL A 341 -4.30 -9.09 -32.34
C VAL A 341 -5.42 -9.40 -31.36
N PHE A 342 -5.09 -9.34 -30.08
CA PHE A 342 -6.03 -9.48 -28.98
C PHE A 342 -5.79 -8.35 -27.98
N ASP A 343 -6.73 -7.40 -27.91
CA ASP A 343 -6.76 -6.32 -26.93
C ASP A 343 -7.91 -6.56 -25.94
N ALA A 344 -7.59 -6.88 -24.71
CA ALA A 344 -8.58 -7.03 -23.65
C ALA A 344 -9.08 -5.67 -23.16
N PHE A 345 -10.39 -5.56 -22.94
CA PHE A 345 -11.00 -4.38 -22.35
C PHE A 345 -10.77 -4.33 -20.84
N GLY A 346 -10.46 -3.13 -20.27
CA GLY A 346 -10.41 -2.86 -18.83
C GLY A 346 -9.03 -2.59 -18.26
N GLU A 347 -8.97 -1.69 -17.26
CA GLU A 347 -7.78 -1.46 -16.44
C GLU A 347 -7.71 -2.52 -15.33
N GLY A 348 -6.94 -3.58 -15.55
CA GLY A 348 -6.34 -4.36 -14.46
C GLY A 348 -7.01 -5.65 -14.03
N MET A 349 -8.30 -5.98 -14.27
CA MET A 349 -8.92 -7.23 -13.79
C MET A 349 -10.10 -7.77 -14.61
N GLU A 350 -10.45 -7.21 -15.74
CA GLU A 350 -11.53 -7.73 -16.57
C GLU A 350 -10.97 -8.68 -17.63
N ILE A 351 -11.36 -9.95 -17.54
CA ILE A 351 -11.06 -10.98 -18.51
C ILE A 351 -12.26 -11.04 -19.44
N GLY A 352 -12.03 -10.91 -20.74
CA GLY A 352 -13.10 -10.86 -21.72
C GLY A 352 -13.67 -12.20 -22.12
N GLY A 353 -14.80 -12.11 -22.84
CA GLY A 353 -15.48 -13.23 -23.50
C GLY A 353 -14.83 -13.68 -24.80
N ASP A 354 -14.08 -12.79 -25.43
CA ASP A 354 -13.46 -13.03 -26.74
C ASP A 354 -12.43 -14.18 -26.72
N VAL A 355 -12.48 -14.99 -27.75
CA VAL A 355 -11.60 -16.14 -27.92
C VAL A 355 -11.19 -16.32 -29.36
N TYR A 356 -9.95 -16.68 -29.61
CA TYR A 356 -9.51 -17.29 -30.85
C TYR A 356 -8.55 -18.45 -30.56
N ASP A 357 -8.43 -19.34 -31.55
CA ASP A 357 -7.45 -20.43 -31.52
C ASP A 357 -7.08 -20.85 -32.93
N VAL A 358 -5.81 -21.28 -33.08
CA VAL A 358 -5.30 -21.89 -34.30
C VAL A 358 -4.68 -23.23 -33.92
N LEU A 359 -5.18 -24.32 -34.50
CA LEU A 359 -4.72 -25.67 -34.25
C LEU A 359 -4.15 -26.27 -35.55
N PRO A 360 -2.83 -26.36 -35.71
CA PRO A 360 -2.22 -27.04 -36.86
C PRO A 360 -2.57 -28.53 -36.90
N THR A 361 -2.75 -29.06 -38.12
CA THR A 361 -2.93 -30.48 -38.40
C THR A 361 -1.96 -30.92 -39.52
N GLU A 362 -1.87 -32.21 -39.80
CA GLU A 362 -0.98 -32.74 -40.84
C GLU A 362 -1.28 -32.21 -42.24
N ASP A 363 -2.57 -31.94 -42.54
CA ASP A 363 -3.09 -31.52 -43.85
C ASP A 363 -3.52 -30.04 -43.88
N GLY A 364 -3.32 -29.28 -42.77
CA GLY A 364 -3.72 -27.88 -42.70
C GLY A 364 -3.89 -27.33 -41.27
N CYS A 365 -5.03 -26.69 -40.99
CA CYS A 365 -5.34 -26.20 -39.64
C CYS A 365 -6.84 -26.04 -39.38
N TRP A 366 -7.17 -25.98 -38.10
CA TRP A 366 -8.42 -25.44 -37.60
C TRP A 366 -8.21 -24.03 -37.06
N ILE A 367 -9.20 -23.17 -37.28
CA ILE A 367 -9.22 -21.83 -36.71
C ILE A 367 -10.61 -21.58 -36.11
N MET A 368 -10.63 -21.04 -34.91
CA MET A 368 -11.83 -20.60 -34.22
C MET A 368 -11.68 -19.15 -33.80
N ILE A 369 -12.72 -18.36 -33.97
CA ILE A 369 -12.92 -17.05 -33.36
C ILE A 369 -14.33 -16.99 -32.81
N GLY A 370 -14.51 -16.37 -31.66
CA GLY A 370 -15.84 -16.27 -31.03
C GLY A 370 -15.84 -15.26 -29.89
N ASP A 371 -17.05 -14.98 -29.43
CA ASP A 371 -17.29 -14.17 -28.25
C ASP A 371 -18.36 -14.82 -27.37
N VAL A 372 -18.11 -14.85 -26.05
CA VAL A 372 -18.99 -15.39 -25.02
C VAL A 372 -19.73 -14.25 -24.33
N THR A 373 -21.05 -14.31 -24.29
CA THR A 373 -21.88 -13.29 -23.65
C THR A 373 -21.53 -13.11 -22.18
N GLY A 374 -21.39 -11.85 -21.74
CA GLY A 374 -21.02 -11.49 -20.36
C GLY A 374 -19.57 -11.02 -20.25
N LYS A 375 -19.18 -10.64 -19.05
CA LYS A 375 -17.81 -10.13 -18.77
C LYS A 375 -17.25 -10.78 -17.50
N GLY A 376 -15.93 -10.78 -17.41
CA GLY A 376 -15.22 -11.27 -16.24
C GLY A 376 -14.94 -12.78 -16.26
N SER A 377 -14.63 -13.34 -15.08
CA SER A 377 -14.10 -14.71 -14.95
C SER A 377 -15.03 -15.83 -15.44
N VAL A 378 -16.33 -15.61 -15.44
CA VAL A 378 -17.31 -16.62 -15.89
C VAL A 378 -17.25 -16.74 -17.43
N ALA A 379 -17.37 -15.63 -18.15
CA ALA A 379 -17.28 -15.61 -19.61
C ALA A 379 -15.92 -16.16 -20.10
N ALA A 380 -14.83 -15.71 -19.47
CA ALA A 380 -13.48 -16.24 -19.76
C ALA A 380 -13.35 -17.76 -19.50
N GLY A 381 -14.00 -18.27 -18.46
CA GLY A 381 -14.05 -19.72 -18.19
C GLY A 381 -14.72 -20.49 -19.31
N VAL A 382 -15.85 -19.99 -19.84
CA VAL A 382 -16.57 -20.57 -20.99
C VAL A 382 -15.72 -20.47 -22.26
N SER A 383 -15.06 -19.34 -22.53
CA SER A 383 -14.17 -19.15 -23.69
C SER A 383 -13.02 -20.18 -23.71
N VAL A 384 -12.41 -20.42 -22.54
CA VAL A 384 -11.37 -21.45 -22.39
C VAL A 384 -11.94 -22.86 -22.60
N ALA A 385 -13.11 -23.14 -22.05
CA ALA A 385 -13.76 -24.44 -22.24
C ALA A 385 -14.06 -24.70 -23.72
N LEU A 386 -14.61 -23.73 -24.43
CA LEU A 386 -14.87 -23.80 -25.88
C LEU A 386 -13.58 -24.09 -26.67
N ARG A 387 -12.50 -23.35 -26.36
CA ARG A 387 -11.19 -23.53 -27.01
C ARG A 387 -10.63 -24.94 -26.80
N HIS A 388 -10.64 -25.43 -25.56
CA HIS A 388 -10.12 -26.77 -25.27
C HIS A 388 -11.00 -27.89 -25.83
N SER A 389 -12.32 -27.70 -25.80
CA SER A 389 -13.25 -28.66 -26.40
C SER A 389 -13.09 -28.73 -27.92
N MET A 390 -12.94 -27.60 -28.59
CA MET A 390 -12.64 -27.54 -30.04
C MET A 390 -11.36 -28.36 -30.34
N ARG A 391 -10.27 -28.14 -29.60
CA ARG A 391 -8.99 -28.89 -29.76
C ARG A 391 -9.15 -30.40 -29.53
N GLY A 392 -10.00 -30.78 -28.60
CA GLY A 392 -10.31 -32.19 -28.33
C GLY A 392 -11.12 -32.84 -29.43
N LEU A 393 -12.22 -32.16 -29.84
CA LEU A 393 -13.16 -32.66 -30.85
C LEU A 393 -12.56 -32.66 -32.25
N ALA A 394 -11.72 -31.70 -32.62
CA ALA A 394 -11.04 -31.59 -33.90
C ALA A 394 -10.17 -32.80 -34.27
N ARG A 395 -9.85 -33.66 -33.30
CA ARG A 395 -9.15 -34.96 -33.55
C ARG A 395 -10.05 -36.06 -34.04
N GLN A 396 -11.36 -35.93 -33.88
CA GLN A 396 -12.35 -36.96 -34.18
C GLN A 396 -13.37 -36.49 -35.23
N ILE A 397 -13.64 -35.20 -35.24
CA ILE A 397 -14.64 -34.58 -36.15
C ILE A 397 -13.89 -33.70 -37.14
N ASP A 398 -14.07 -33.97 -38.42
CA ASP A 398 -13.37 -33.29 -39.49
C ASP A 398 -14.25 -32.27 -40.25
N GLN A 399 -15.54 -32.20 -39.91
CA GLN A 399 -16.52 -31.26 -40.48
C GLN A 399 -16.79 -30.10 -39.50
N PRO A 400 -16.53 -28.82 -39.88
CA PRO A 400 -16.70 -27.66 -38.98
C PRO A 400 -18.12 -27.55 -38.43
N GLN A 401 -19.15 -27.78 -39.25
CA GLN A 401 -20.53 -27.70 -38.81
C GLN A 401 -20.87 -28.76 -37.75
N ALA A 402 -20.40 -30.00 -37.92
CA ALA A 402 -20.62 -31.06 -36.94
C ALA A 402 -19.87 -30.80 -35.63
N LEU A 403 -18.65 -30.24 -35.69
CA LEU A 403 -17.87 -29.87 -34.50
C LEU A 403 -18.56 -28.71 -33.77
N LEU A 404 -19.06 -27.70 -34.50
CA LEU A 404 -19.78 -26.57 -33.93
C LEU A 404 -21.09 -27.01 -33.25
N SER A 405 -21.79 -28.02 -33.82
CA SER A 405 -22.98 -28.63 -33.18
C SER A 405 -22.63 -29.29 -31.85
N GLN A 406 -21.49 -29.99 -31.73
CA GLN A 406 -21.05 -30.59 -30.48
C GLN A 406 -20.67 -29.52 -29.43
N LEU A 407 -20.08 -28.41 -29.85
CA LEU A 407 -19.82 -27.27 -28.95
C LEU A 407 -21.13 -26.63 -28.47
N ASN A 408 -22.16 -26.57 -29.32
CA ASN A 408 -23.49 -26.11 -28.95
C ASN A 408 -24.15 -27.02 -27.90
N GLU A 409 -24.10 -28.35 -28.09
CA GLU A 409 -24.61 -29.33 -27.13
C GLU A 409 -23.92 -29.19 -25.78
N MET A 410 -22.59 -29.05 -25.78
CA MET A 410 -21.79 -28.85 -24.56
C MET A 410 -22.22 -27.59 -23.80
N LEU A 411 -22.49 -26.48 -24.48
CA LEU A 411 -22.98 -25.25 -23.83
C LEU A 411 -24.38 -25.45 -23.26
N LEU A 412 -25.27 -26.14 -23.97
CA LEU A 412 -26.63 -26.43 -23.49
C LEU A 412 -26.65 -27.34 -22.26
N GLU A 413 -25.73 -28.31 -22.16
CA GLU A 413 -25.64 -29.24 -21.04
C GLU A 413 -24.93 -28.64 -19.83
N GLY A 414 -23.96 -27.77 -20.03
CA GLY A 414 -23.04 -27.26 -19.01
C GLY A 414 -23.41 -25.91 -18.39
N SER A 415 -24.38 -25.18 -18.96
CA SER A 415 -24.59 -23.78 -18.58
C SER A 415 -25.65 -23.56 -17.50
N SER A 416 -25.35 -22.64 -16.59
CA SER A 416 -26.33 -21.79 -15.95
C SER A 416 -27.04 -20.99 -17.07
N LEU A 417 -28.33 -20.91 -17.07
CA LEU A 417 -29.33 -20.43 -18.06
C LEU A 417 -29.01 -19.22 -18.99
N ASN A 418 -27.78 -18.72 -19.08
CA ASN A 418 -27.41 -17.48 -19.77
C ASN A 418 -26.05 -17.49 -20.49
N ASP A 419 -25.38 -18.62 -20.67
CA ASP A 419 -24.08 -18.65 -21.35
C ASP A 419 -24.25 -18.91 -22.84
N PHE A 420 -24.33 -17.86 -23.64
CA PHE A 420 -24.38 -17.92 -25.12
C PHE A 420 -22.99 -17.56 -25.67
N ALA A 421 -22.69 -18.09 -26.85
CA ALA A 421 -21.48 -17.72 -27.56
C ALA A 421 -21.74 -17.53 -29.06
N THR A 422 -21.08 -16.54 -29.62
CA THR A 422 -20.96 -16.47 -31.09
C THR A 422 -19.66 -17.16 -31.51
N ALA A 423 -19.64 -17.80 -32.69
CA ALA A 423 -18.42 -18.40 -33.20
C ALA A 423 -18.37 -18.51 -34.72
N LEU A 424 -17.15 -18.41 -35.26
CA LEU A 424 -16.80 -18.95 -36.58
C LEU A 424 -15.80 -20.07 -36.37
N LEU A 425 -16.02 -21.21 -36.98
CA LEU A 425 -15.13 -22.35 -36.96
C LEU A 425 -14.73 -22.71 -38.40
N LEU A 426 -13.43 -22.66 -38.65
CA LEU A 426 -12.84 -22.83 -39.96
C LEU A 426 -11.99 -24.09 -40.01
N ARG A 427 -12.09 -24.82 -41.11
CA ARG A 427 -11.20 -25.90 -41.50
C ARG A 427 -10.49 -25.51 -42.79
N LEU A 428 -9.19 -25.36 -42.77
CA LEU A 428 -8.35 -25.10 -43.94
C LEU A 428 -7.54 -26.33 -44.27
N ARG A 429 -7.60 -26.78 -45.53
CA ARG A 429 -6.81 -27.90 -46.05
C ARG A 429 -6.00 -27.45 -47.25
N ARG A 430 -4.72 -27.80 -47.25
CA ARG A 430 -3.84 -27.49 -48.37
C ARG A 430 -4.18 -28.34 -49.59
N GLN A 431 -4.41 -27.69 -50.73
CA GLN A 431 -4.68 -28.37 -52.00
C GLN A 431 -3.95 -27.69 -53.16
N GLY A 432 -2.86 -28.28 -53.58
CA GLY A 432 -1.99 -27.67 -54.59
C GLY A 432 -1.31 -26.39 -54.06
N THR A 433 -1.52 -25.28 -54.78
CA THR A 433 -1.00 -23.95 -54.40
C THR A 433 -1.95 -23.17 -53.51
N GLY A 434 -3.23 -23.56 -53.43
CA GLY A 434 -4.26 -22.89 -52.65
C GLY A 434 -4.75 -23.72 -51.47
N TRP A 435 -5.78 -23.23 -50.80
CA TRP A 435 -6.35 -23.80 -49.58
C TRP A 435 -7.87 -23.93 -49.69
N ASP A 436 -8.37 -25.14 -49.54
CA ASP A 436 -9.81 -25.35 -49.41
C ASP A 436 -10.27 -24.91 -48.03
N LEU A 437 -11.23 -24.01 -47.97
CA LEU A 437 -11.82 -23.45 -46.76
C LEU A 437 -13.26 -23.94 -46.61
N GLN A 438 -13.54 -24.56 -45.47
CA GLN A 438 -14.87 -24.79 -44.93
C GLN A 438 -15.05 -23.94 -43.67
N LEU A 439 -16.09 -23.11 -43.62
CA LEU A 439 -16.42 -22.22 -42.52
C LEU A 439 -17.84 -22.48 -42.04
N ALA A 440 -17.99 -22.89 -40.78
CA ALA A 440 -19.27 -22.95 -40.09
C ALA A 440 -19.45 -21.72 -39.19
N ALA A 441 -20.65 -21.15 -39.20
CA ALA A 441 -20.95 -19.91 -38.49
C ALA A 441 -22.08 -20.10 -37.49
N ALA A 442 -21.92 -19.46 -36.32
CA ALA A 442 -22.88 -19.44 -35.22
C ALA A 442 -23.08 -18.00 -34.71
N GLY A 443 -23.75 -17.17 -35.47
CA GLY A 443 -24.15 -15.82 -35.06
C GLY A 443 -23.02 -14.81 -34.86
N HIS A 444 -21.79 -15.16 -35.21
CA HIS A 444 -20.63 -14.26 -35.12
C HIS A 444 -20.59 -13.30 -36.30
N PRO A 445 -19.99 -12.10 -36.18
CA PRO A 445 -19.75 -11.22 -37.31
C PRO A 445 -19.09 -11.97 -38.48
N PRO A 446 -19.45 -11.66 -39.74
CA PRO A 446 -18.98 -12.45 -40.90
C PRO A 446 -17.47 -12.27 -41.10
N ALA A 447 -16.79 -13.35 -41.49
CA ALA A 447 -15.44 -13.27 -42.04
C ALA A 447 -15.49 -12.62 -43.42
N ILE A 448 -14.51 -11.79 -43.74
CA ILE A 448 -14.36 -11.11 -45.02
C ILE A 448 -13.29 -11.83 -45.83
N HIS A 449 -13.68 -12.50 -46.90
CA HIS A 449 -12.79 -13.07 -47.90
C HIS A 449 -12.50 -12.02 -48.99
N VAL A 450 -11.33 -11.43 -48.95
CA VAL A 450 -10.82 -10.50 -49.98
C VAL A 450 -10.21 -11.32 -51.09
N SER A 451 -11.07 -11.67 -52.08
CA SER A 451 -10.68 -12.45 -53.24
C SER A 451 -10.27 -11.58 -54.42
N HIS A 452 -9.64 -12.17 -55.42
CA HIS A 452 -9.31 -11.49 -56.68
C HIS A 452 -10.55 -11.00 -57.46
N ALA A 453 -11.73 -11.59 -57.22
CA ALA A 453 -13.00 -11.16 -57.80
C ALA A 453 -13.71 -10.06 -56.99
N GLY A 454 -13.18 -9.70 -55.82
CA GLY A 454 -13.74 -8.77 -54.84
C GLY A 454 -14.06 -9.44 -53.52
N PRO A 455 -14.37 -8.65 -52.48
CA PRO A 455 -14.63 -9.17 -51.15
C PRO A 455 -15.97 -9.92 -51.07
N VAL A 456 -16.02 -10.96 -50.23
CA VAL A 456 -17.20 -11.79 -49.96
C VAL A 456 -17.35 -11.98 -48.45
N GLN A 457 -18.58 -11.83 -47.93
CA GLN A 457 -18.90 -12.05 -46.51
C GLN A 457 -19.30 -13.52 -46.29
N LEU A 458 -18.67 -14.17 -45.32
CA LEU A 458 -18.93 -15.56 -44.93
C LEU A 458 -19.36 -15.58 -43.44
N GLY A 459 -20.66 -15.84 -43.21
CA GLY A 459 -21.18 -15.80 -41.83
C GLY A 459 -22.66 -16.19 -41.75
N GLY A 460 -23.29 -15.82 -40.62
CA GLY A 460 -24.71 -16.08 -40.34
C GLY A 460 -24.93 -17.09 -39.22
N GLY A 461 -26.10 -17.72 -39.22
CA GLY A 461 -26.46 -18.70 -38.20
C GLY A 461 -26.98 -18.08 -36.90
N THR A 462 -27.09 -18.91 -35.87
CA THR A 462 -27.63 -18.56 -34.57
C THR A 462 -26.57 -18.82 -33.49
N VAL A 463 -26.57 -18.02 -32.44
CA VAL A 463 -25.63 -18.17 -31.32
C VAL A 463 -25.66 -19.56 -30.70
N LEU A 464 -24.52 -20.06 -30.24
CA LEU A 464 -24.40 -21.31 -29.50
C LEU A 464 -25.01 -21.20 -28.11
N GLY A 465 -25.52 -22.30 -27.56
CA GLY A 465 -26.14 -22.37 -26.25
C GLY A 465 -27.61 -21.92 -26.19
N ALA A 466 -28.18 -21.42 -27.27
CA ALA A 466 -29.56 -20.93 -27.30
C ALA A 466 -30.58 -22.03 -27.62
N TRP A 467 -30.33 -22.86 -28.65
CA TRP A 467 -31.22 -23.92 -29.10
C TRP A 467 -30.47 -25.16 -29.59
N ALA A 468 -31.04 -26.36 -29.31
CA ALA A 468 -30.42 -27.62 -29.73
C ALA A 468 -30.30 -27.73 -31.27
N ASP A 469 -31.34 -27.31 -32.01
CA ASP A 469 -31.41 -27.35 -33.47
C ASP A 469 -31.03 -25.99 -34.09
N ALA A 470 -30.01 -25.31 -33.54
CA ALA A 470 -29.56 -24.02 -34.07
C ALA A 470 -29.10 -24.15 -35.54
N PRO A 471 -29.55 -23.28 -36.45
CA PRO A 471 -29.03 -23.26 -37.80
C PRO A 471 -27.58 -22.79 -37.82
N LEU A 472 -26.67 -23.66 -38.26
CA LEU A 472 -25.24 -23.43 -38.36
C LEU A 472 -24.83 -23.51 -39.84
N PRO A 473 -24.92 -22.42 -40.63
CA PRO A 473 -24.59 -22.43 -42.04
C PRO A 473 -23.12 -22.81 -42.27
N LEU A 474 -22.90 -23.57 -43.35
CA LEU A 474 -21.58 -23.96 -43.83
C LEU A 474 -21.30 -23.23 -45.15
N HIS A 475 -20.18 -22.54 -45.18
CA HIS A 475 -19.64 -21.91 -46.40
C HIS A 475 -18.41 -22.71 -46.85
N GLU A 476 -18.34 -22.96 -48.16
CA GLU A 476 -17.21 -23.63 -48.78
C GLU A 476 -16.66 -22.71 -49.88
N THR A 477 -15.39 -22.45 -49.82
CA THR A 477 -14.68 -21.62 -50.80
C THR A 477 -13.23 -22.04 -50.87
N ARG A 478 -12.46 -21.40 -51.72
CA ARG A 478 -11.05 -21.64 -51.88
C ARG A 478 -10.29 -20.33 -51.69
N LEU A 479 -9.20 -20.38 -50.95
CA LEU A 479 -8.26 -19.29 -50.81
C LEU A 479 -7.07 -19.52 -51.74
N GLU A 480 -6.87 -18.64 -52.69
CA GLU A 480 -5.71 -18.66 -53.57
C GLU A 480 -4.56 -17.81 -53.00
N PRO A 481 -3.30 -18.05 -53.44
CA PRO A 481 -2.19 -17.24 -53.03
C PRO A 481 -2.43 -15.74 -53.28
N GLY A 482 -2.18 -14.91 -52.26
CA GLY A 482 -2.40 -13.47 -52.28
C GLY A 482 -3.80 -13.02 -51.84
N GLU A 483 -4.78 -13.91 -51.79
CA GLU A 483 -6.09 -13.61 -51.22
C GLU A 483 -6.00 -13.62 -49.67
N THR A 484 -6.84 -12.82 -49.02
CA THR A 484 -6.81 -12.67 -47.55
C THR A 484 -8.18 -12.94 -46.95
N LEU A 485 -8.21 -13.68 -45.84
CA LEU A 485 -9.40 -13.83 -45.00
C LEU A 485 -9.22 -13.04 -43.73
N VAL A 486 -10.17 -12.14 -43.42
CA VAL A 486 -10.15 -11.30 -42.20
C VAL A 486 -11.34 -11.63 -41.32
N LEU A 487 -11.09 -11.83 -40.04
CA LEU A 487 -12.08 -12.09 -39.00
C LEU A 487 -11.95 -11.06 -37.88
N ALA A 488 -13.08 -10.64 -37.30
CA ALA A 488 -13.13 -9.69 -36.22
C ALA A 488 -14.27 -10.02 -35.26
N THR A 489 -14.05 -9.79 -33.95
CA THR A 489 -15.13 -9.81 -32.95
C THR A 489 -15.92 -8.49 -32.97
N ASP A 490 -17.06 -8.45 -32.30
CA ASP A 490 -17.94 -7.28 -32.25
C ASP A 490 -17.26 -6.05 -31.65
N GLY A 491 -16.23 -6.22 -30.76
CA GLY A 491 -15.42 -5.12 -30.24
C GLY A 491 -14.76 -4.26 -31.32
N TRP A 492 -14.51 -4.80 -32.54
CA TRP A 492 -14.07 -3.99 -33.68
C TRP A 492 -15.22 -3.19 -34.28
N PHE A 493 -16.38 -3.82 -34.47
CA PHE A 493 -17.56 -3.22 -35.09
C PHE A 493 -18.20 -2.16 -34.21
N GLU A 494 -18.22 -2.41 -32.88
CA GLU A 494 -18.82 -1.56 -31.85
C GLU A 494 -17.82 -0.63 -31.15
N ALA A 495 -16.66 -0.43 -31.75
CA ALA A 495 -15.63 0.46 -31.18
C ALA A 495 -16.16 1.90 -31.03
N GLY A 496 -16.13 2.39 -29.76
CA GLY A 496 -16.58 3.73 -29.40
C GLY A 496 -18.07 3.85 -29.08
N PRO A 497 -18.66 5.07 -29.15
CA PRO A 497 -20.05 5.29 -28.88
C PRO A 497 -20.92 4.76 -30.05
N PRO A 498 -22.24 4.47 -29.84
CA PRO A 498 -23.09 3.87 -30.83
C PRO A 498 -23.11 4.57 -32.21
N GLU A 499 -22.83 5.87 -32.23
CA GLU A 499 -22.77 6.67 -33.46
C GLU A 499 -21.53 6.35 -34.32
N THR A 500 -20.52 5.68 -33.76
CA THR A 500 -19.31 5.25 -34.47
C THR A 500 -19.29 3.76 -34.80
N HIS A 501 -20.36 3.02 -34.44
CA HIS A 501 -20.49 1.60 -34.81
C HIS A 501 -20.58 1.45 -36.31
N VAL A 502 -19.95 0.40 -36.83
CA VAL A 502 -19.87 0.13 -38.27
C VAL A 502 -20.35 -1.26 -38.58
N GLY A 503 -20.77 -1.48 -39.83
CA GLY A 503 -21.16 -2.79 -40.32
C GLY A 503 -20.03 -3.57 -40.99
N ALA A 504 -20.34 -4.77 -41.48
CA ALA A 504 -19.38 -5.62 -42.17
C ALA A 504 -18.84 -4.98 -43.45
N GLU A 505 -19.60 -4.09 -44.08
CA GLU A 505 -19.22 -3.36 -45.29
C GLU A 505 -18.00 -2.46 -45.05
N GLU A 506 -17.83 -1.94 -43.81
CA GLU A 506 -16.65 -1.11 -43.48
C GLU A 506 -15.42 -1.97 -43.32
N LEU A 507 -15.51 -3.14 -42.64
CA LEU A 507 -14.43 -4.11 -42.57
C LEU A 507 -14.01 -4.58 -43.95
N GLU A 508 -15.00 -4.87 -44.82
CA GLU A 508 -14.81 -5.24 -46.21
C GLU A 508 -14.03 -4.15 -46.97
N ARG A 509 -14.47 -2.90 -46.87
CA ARG A 509 -13.84 -1.76 -47.53
C ARG A 509 -12.39 -1.57 -47.07
N LEU A 510 -12.15 -1.62 -45.75
CA LEU A 510 -10.81 -1.44 -45.17
C LEU A 510 -9.90 -2.62 -45.51
N ALA A 511 -10.36 -3.84 -45.33
CA ALA A 511 -9.63 -5.05 -45.66
C ALA A 511 -9.18 -5.06 -47.13
N HIS A 512 -10.09 -4.66 -48.05
CA HIS A 512 -9.76 -4.51 -49.46
C HIS A 512 -8.71 -3.38 -49.69
N SER A 513 -8.83 -2.26 -49.00
CA SER A 513 -7.87 -1.13 -49.15
C SER A 513 -6.48 -1.44 -48.64
N PHE A 514 -6.34 -2.40 -47.71
CA PHE A 514 -5.10 -2.84 -47.10
C PHE A 514 -4.58 -4.18 -47.67
N ALA A 515 -5.18 -4.71 -48.71
CA ALA A 515 -4.87 -6.04 -49.25
C ALA A 515 -3.40 -6.19 -49.71
N ASP A 516 -2.75 -5.11 -50.13
CA ASP A 516 -1.35 -5.10 -50.57
C ASP A 516 -0.32 -5.00 -49.41
N LEU A 517 -0.77 -4.77 -48.17
CA LEU A 517 0.09 -4.69 -47.00
C LEU A 517 0.55 -6.09 -46.54
N GLU A 518 1.68 -6.13 -45.84
CA GLU A 518 2.03 -7.28 -45.00
C GLU A 518 0.92 -7.56 -43.99
N LEU A 519 0.68 -8.82 -43.66
CA LEU A 519 -0.49 -9.23 -42.89
C LEU A 519 -0.50 -8.61 -41.48
N GLY A 520 0.67 -8.49 -40.85
CA GLY A 520 0.82 -7.83 -39.56
C GLY A 520 0.50 -6.34 -39.61
N GLU A 521 0.93 -5.64 -40.68
CA GLU A 521 0.62 -4.22 -40.90
C GLU A 521 -0.86 -3.99 -41.13
N MET A 522 -1.49 -4.85 -41.94
CA MET A 522 -2.93 -4.81 -42.19
C MET A 522 -3.74 -4.91 -40.89
N ILE A 523 -3.45 -5.88 -40.07
CA ILE A 523 -4.12 -6.07 -38.76
C ILE A 523 -3.92 -4.87 -37.85
N GLU A 524 -2.70 -4.30 -37.80
CA GLU A 524 -2.43 -3.11 -36.99
C GLU A 524 -3.18 -1.88 -37.51
N CYS A 525 -3.32 -1.71 -38.81
CA CYS A 525 -4.14 -0.64 -39.41
C CYS A 525 -5.64 -0.78 -39.02
N LEU A 526 -6.17 -1.99 -39.03
CA LEU A 526 -7.55 -2.28 -38.61
C LEU A 526 -7.72 -2.04 -37.12
N ARG A 527 -6.75 -2.42 -36.30
CA ARG A 527 -6.72 -2.14 -34.86
C ARG A 527 -6.72 -0.64 -34.57
N GLN A 528 -5.86 0.12 -35.24
CA GLN A 528 -5.77 1.57 -35.10
C GLN A 528 -7.06 2.28 -35.48
N ASP A 529 -7.79 1.79 -36.50
CA ASP A 529 -9.10 2.30 -36.86
C ASP A 529 -10.09 2.19 -35.68
N ALA A 530 -10.18 1.02 -35.04
CA ALA A 530 -11.01 0.82 -33.85
C ALA A 530 -10.60 1.75 -32.68
N ILE A 531 -9.28 1.91 -32.43
CA ILE A 531 -8.76 2.80 -31.39
C ILE A 531 -9.15 4.26 -31.68
N VAL A 532 -9.04 4.72 -32.91
CA VAL A 532 -9.43 6.08 -33.32
C VAL A 532 -10.94 6.30 -33.13
N ARG A 533 -11.78 5.36 -33.58
CA ARG A 533 -13.24 5.43 -33.43
C ARG A 533 -13.67 5.43 -31.96
N SER A 534 -12.94 4.72 -31.09
CA SER A 534 -13.18 4.68 -29.64
C SER A 534 -12.53 5.83 -28.86
N SER A 535 -11.87 6.80 -29.54
CA SER A 535 -11.13 7.89 -28.88
C SER A 535 -10.05 7.38 -27.88
N GLY A 536 -9.41 6.26 -28.21
CA GLY A 536 -8.35 5.64 -27.41
C GLY A 536 -8.84 4.75 -26.26
N LYS A 537 -10.17 4.52 -26.12
CA LYS A 537 -10.75 3.66 -25.08
C LYS A 537 -11.73 2.67 -25.69
N LEU A 538 -11.26 1.45 -25.93
CA LEU A 538 -12.12 0.36 -26.30
C LEU A 538 -13.21 0.14 -25.23
N ARG A 539 -14.37 -0.36 -25.61
CA ARG A 539 -15.52 -0.64 -24.73
C ARG A 539 -15.78 -2.13 -24.54
N ASP A 540 -15.18 -2.93 -25.40
CA ASP A 540 -15.19 -4.37 -25.34
C ASP A 540 -13.84 -4.94 -25.77
N ASP A 541 -13.65 -6.25 -25.56
CA ASP A 541 -12.49 -6.97 -26.09
C ASP A 541 -12.45 -6.86 -27.61
N LEU A 542 -11.26 -6.90 -28.16
CA LEU A 542 -11.07 -6.81 -29.59
C LEU A 542 -10.15 -7.94 -30.05
N VAL A 543 -10.70 -8.81 -30.90
CA VAL A 543 -9.90 -9.79 -31.63
C VAL A 543 -9.97 -9.48 -33.12
N LEU A 544 -8.82 -9.44 -33.74
CA LEU A 544 -8.65 -9.41 -35.20
C LEU A 544 -7.74 -10.57 -35.61
N LEU A 545 -8.14 -11.29 -36.63
CA LEU A 545 -7.37 -12.37 -37.21
C LEU A 545 -7.33 -12.22 -38.71
N ALA A 546 -6.17 -12.34 -39.35
CA ALA A 546 -6.02 -12.36 -40.77
C ALA A 546 -5.20 -13.57 -41.24
N ILE A 547 -5.57 -14.16 -42.34
CA ILE A 547 -5.01 -15.39 -42.89
C ILE A 547 -4.75 -15.20 -44.37
N ARG A 548 -3.56 -15.54 -44.85
CA ARG A 548 -3.16 -15.42 -46.26
C ARG A 548 -2.33 -16.64 -46.68
N PRO A 549 -2.72 -17.35 -47.74
CA PRO A 549 -1.86 -18.35 -48.37
C PRO A 549 -0.58 -17.71 -48.92
N VAL A 550 0.56 -18.31 -48.59
CA VAL A 550 1.88 -17.90 -49.11
C VAL A 550 2.41 -18.98 -50.07
N VAL A 551 3.03 -18.53 -51.13
CA VAL A 551 3.73 -19.44 -52.05
C VAL A 551 5.01 -19.87 -51.35
N SER A 552 5.12 -21.18 -51.05
CA SER A 552 6.30 -21.76 -50.41
C SER A 552 7.42 -21.99 -51.42
#